data_328bc970437f383e715efe7497041fb5
#
_entry.id   328bc970437f383e715efe7497041fb5
#
_cell.length_a   1.000
_cell.length_b   1.000
_cell.length_c   1.000
_cell.angle_alpha   90.00
_cell.angle_beta   90.00
_cell.angle_gamma   90.00
#
_symmetry.space_group_name_H-M   'P 1'
#
loop_
_entity.id
_entity.type
_entity.pdbx_description
1 polymer ?
#
loop_
_entity_poly.entity_id
_entity_poly.type
_entity_poly.pdbx_seq_one_letter_code
_entity_poly.pdbx_strand_id
1 'polypeptide(L)'
;ISSQVRHIDFMPTILDMLDIKINDSFEKLDGESLLPLLNGEHREEKFAFSETGNPLNKNAPPKIPNTKSIRNSKWKLIHNEYNDTMEFYDLENDPNEENNLIGKNLEEEKKFLDELLKYTNN
;
A
#
# COMPACT_ATOMS: atom_id res chain seq x y z
N ILE A 1 -11.78 13.88 5.01
CA ILE A 1 -10.78 13.48 4.01
C ILE A 1 -11.34 12.26 3.30
N SER A 2 -11.55 12.37 2.00
CA SER A 2 -12.01 11.26 1.15
C SER A 2 -10.84 10.53 0.45
N SER A 3 -9.65 11.12 0.46
CA SER A 3 -8.46 10.53 -0.15
C SER A 3 -7.91 9.38 0.68
N GLN A 4 -7.32 8.38 0.01
CA GLN A 4 -6.60 7.32 0.68
C GLN A 4 -5.39 7.87 1.45
N VAL A 5 -5.21 7.38 2.68
CA VAL A 5 -4.06 7.65 3.52
C VAL A 5 -3.39 6.34 3.94
N ARG A 6 -2.14 6.38 4.38
CA ARG A 6 -1.36 5.20 4.75
C ARG A 6 -0.95 5.25 6.22
N HIS A 7 -0.78 4.11 6.86
CA HIS A 7 -0.29 4.04 8.24
C HIS A 7 1.05 4.75 8.45
N ILE A 8 1.95 4.63 7.47
CA ILE A 8 3.26 5.27 7.52
C ILE A 8 3.19 6.81 7.53
N ASP A 9 2.06 7.39 7.14
CA ASP A 9 1.83 8.83 7.13
C ASP A 9 1.49 9.39 8.52
N PHE A 10 1.16 8.55 9.52
CA PHE A 10 0.77 9.03 10.86
C PHE A 10 1.95 9.64 11.63
N MET A 11 3.10 8.98 11.64
CA MET A 11 4.27 9.50 12.37
C MET A 11 4.70 10.88 11.85
N PRO A 12 4.95 11.09 10.53
CA PRO A 12 5.29 12.40 10.03
C PRO A 12 4.19 13.44 10.29
N THR A 13 2.92 13.06 10.28
CA THR A 13 1.81 13.97 10.61
C THR A 13 1.87 14.44 12.06
N ILE A 14 2.09 13.53 13.02
CA ILE A 14 2.17 13.87 14.44
C ILE A 14 3.36 14.79 14.70
N LEU A 15 4.51 14.48 14.11
CA LEU A 15 5.72 15.31 14.26
C LEU A 15 5.51 16.72 13.70
N ASP A 16 4.86 16.83 12.55
CA ASP A 16 4.54 18.09 11.90
C ASP A 16 3.53 18.91 12.71
N MET A 17 2.49 18.26 13.26
CA MET A 17 1.52 18.92 14.16
C MET A 17 2.15 19.46 15.45
N LEU A 18 3.21 18.84 15.92
CA LEU A 18 3.93 19.23 17.14
C LEU A 18 5.14 20.14 16.85
N ASP A 19 5.37 20.53 15.60
CA ASP A 19 6.55 21.28 15.14
C ASP A 19 7.89 20.62 15.58
N ILE A 20 7.91 19.27 15.58
CA ILE A 20 9.10 18.49 15.90
C ILE A 20 9.87 18.20 14.62
N LYS A 21 11.05 18.78 14.50
CA LYS A 21 11.96 18.52 13.38
C LYS A 21 12.80 17.29 13.64
N ILE A 22 12.74 16.32 12.73
CA ILE A 22 13.67 15.18 12.73
C ILE A 22 15.01 15.72 12.22
N ASN A 23 16.09 15.49 12.98
CA ASN A 23 17.41 15.84 12.51
C ASN A 23 17.96 14.82 11.51
N ASP A 24 18.97 15.22 10.74
CA ASP A 24 19.57 14.41 9.66
C ASP A 24 20.23 13.09 10.14
N SER A 25 20.32 12.85 11.46
CA SER A 25 20.86 11.60 12.03
C SER A 25 19.82 10.49 12.12
N PHE A 26 18.54 10.76 11.85
CA PHE A 26 17.50 9.74 11.77
C PHE A 26 17.27 9.32 10.31
N GLU A 27 16.96 8.06 10.10
CA GLU A 27 16.54 7.57 8.80
C GLU A 27 15.32 8.36 8.30
N LYS A 28 15.31 8.63 7.01
CA LYS A 28 14.19 9.33 6.37
C LYS A 28 12.92 8.50 6.56
N LEU A 29 11.85 9.15 7.02
CA LEU A 29 10.54 8.51 7.10
C LEU A 29 9.98 8.22 5.70
N ASP A 30 9.43 7.03 5.51
CA ASP A 30 8.80 6.63 4.25
C ASP A 30 7.43 7.29 4.03
N GLY A 31 6.80 7.75 5.11
CA GLY A 31 5.54 8.47 5.09
C GLY A 31 5.70 9.96 4.89
N GLU A 32 4.58 10.61 4.62
CA GLU A 32 4.47 12.07 4.44
C GLU A 32 3.36 12.62 5.34
N SER A 33 3.54 13.87 5.83
CA SER A 33 2.52 14.53 6.66
C SER A 33 1.18 14.66 5.92
N LEU A 34 0.10 14.40 6.65
CA LEU A 34 -1.28 14.59 6.18
C LEU A 34 -1.80 16.01 6.48
N LEU A 35 -1.00 16.88 7.13
CA LEU A 35 -1.40 18.26 7.45
C LEU A 35 -1.89 19.04 6.23
N PRO A 36 -1.24 18.98 5.06
CA PRO A 36 -1.75 19.64 3.86
C PRO A 36 -3.18 19.20 3.50
N LEU A 37 -3.45 17.88 3.56
CA LEU A 37 -4.81 17.35 3.32
C LEU A 37 -5.82 17.80 4.37
N LEU A 38 -5.40 17.88 5.64
CA LEU A 38 -6.26 18.38 6.73
C LEU A 38 -6.60 19.86 6.56
N ASN A 39 -5.69 20.62 5.96
CA ASN A 39 -5.89 22.03 5.63
C ASN A 39 -6.64 22.26 4.30
N GLY A 40 -7.09 21.19 3.65
CA GLY A 40 -7.85 21.26 2.39
C GLY A 40 -6.99 21.39 1.12
N GLU A 41 -5.69 21.20 1.23
CA GLU A 41 -4.80 21.19 0.08
C GLU A 41 -4.93 19.88 -0.71
N HIS A 42 -4.64 19.94 -2.00
CA HIS A 42 -4.59 18.73 -2.83
C HIS A 42 -3.23 18.04 -2.68
N ARG A 43 -3.28 16.72 -2.54
CA ARG A 43 -2.09 15.87 -2.55
C ARG A 43 -2.27 14.75 -3.58
N GLU A 44 -1.19 14.45 -4.31
CA GLU A 44 -1.19 13.30 -5.20
C GLU A 44 -1.36 12.01 -4.39
N GLU A 45 -2.23 11.14 -4.88
CA GLU A 45 -2.50 9.87 -4.23
C GLU A 45 -1.29 8.92 -4.35
N LYS A 46 -0.95 8.29 -3.24
CA LYS A 46 0.16 7.32 -3.17
C LYS A 46 -0.38 5.90 -3.04
N PHE A 47 0.36 4.94 -3.57
CA PHE A 47 0.07 3.54 -3.32
C PHE A 47 0.22 3.19 -1.84
N ALA A 48 -0.72 2.39 -1.34
CA ALA A 48 -0.62 1.74 -0.05
C ALA A 48 -0.25 0.27 -0.26
N PHE A 49 0.80 -0.18 0.42
CA PHE A 49 1.26 -1.55 0.41
C PHE A 49 0.89 -2.24 1.72
N SER A 50 0.55 -3.51 1.65
CA SER A 50 0.33 -4.37 2.81
C SER A 50 0.91 -5.74 2.55
N GLU A 51 1.44 -6.32 3.62
CA GLU A 51 2.06 -7.62 3.58
C GLU A 51 1.64 -8.42 4.82
N THR A 52 1.32 -9.70 4.66
CA THR A 52 0.97 -10.58 5.78
C THR A 52 1.79 -11.84 5.72
N GLY A 53 2.56 -12.09 6.80
CA GLY A 53 3.29 -13.35 6.97
C GLY A 53 2.35 -14.53 7.23
N ASN A 54 2.89 -15.75 7.17
CA ASN A 54 2.13 -16.95 7.49
C ASN A 54 1.79 -17.02 8.99
N PRO A 55 0.55 -16.79 9.39
CA PRO A 55 0.16 -16.82 10.81
C PRO A 55 0.21 -18.22 11.42
N LEU A 56 0.29 -19.26 10.59
CA LEU A 56 0.23 -20.66 11.02
C LEU A 56 1.60 -21.27 11.34
N ASN A 57 2.69 -20.59 10.96
CA ASN A 57 4.04 -21.11 11.22
C ASN A 57 4.94 -20.07 11.93
N LYS A 58 4.87 -20.06 13.26
CA LYS A 58 5.67 -19.16 14.10
C LYS A 58 7.19 -19.36 13.98
N ASN A 59 7.63 -20.48 13.41
CA ASN A 59 9.04 -20.82 13.23
C ASN A 59 9.47 -20.73 11.76
N ALA A 60 8.64 -20.17 10.91
CA ALA A 60 8.95 -20.02 9.51
C ALA A 60 10.10 -19.05 9.29
N PRO A 61 11.09 -19.39 8.45
CA PRO A 61 12.16 -18.46 8.14
C PRO A 61 11.64 -17.22 7.41
N PRO A 62 12.32 -16.07 7.51
CA PRO A 62 11.87 -14.79 6.97
C PRO A 62 11.70 -14.73 5.43
N LYS A 63 12.02 -15.80 4.71
CA LYS A 63 11.87 -15.95 3.25
C LYS A 63 10.66 -16.80 2.84
N ILE A 64 9.68 -16.94 3.70
CA ILE A 64 8.47 -17.69 3.34
C ILE A 64 7.59 -16.81 2.45
N PRO A 65 7.00 -17.42 1.40
CA PRO A 65 5.96 -16.78 0.63
C PRO A 65 4.88 -16.19 1.53
N ASN A 66 4.42 -15.01 1.23
CA ASN A 66 3.33 -14.37 1.96
C ASN A 66 2.31 -13.78 1.01
N THR A 67 1.27 -13.17 1.53
CA THR A 67 0.31 -12.44 0.72
C THR A 67 0.68 -10.96 0.77
N LYS A 68 0.85 -10.37 -0.39
CA LYS A 68 1.16 -8.96 -0.59
C LYS A 68 0.02 -8.27 -1.32
N SER A 69 -0.20 -7.03 -1.01
CA SER A 69 -1.17 -6.22 -1.76
C SER A 69 -0.70 -4.80 -1.96
N ILE A 70 -1.14 -4.23 -3.06
CA ILE A 70 -0.97 -2.82 -3.40
C ILE A 70 -2.34 -2.25 -3.76
N ARG A 71 -2.64 -1.05 -3.27
CA ARG A 71 -3.89 -0.37 -3.62
C ARG A 71 -3.73 1.14 -3.72
N ASN A 72 -4.66 1.75 -4.43
CA ASN A 72 -5.04 3.15 -4.31
C ASN A 72 -6.55 3.25 -3.96
N SER A 73 -7.16 4.42 -4.10
CA SER A 73 -8.59 4.61 -3.82
C SER A 73 -9.50 3.79 -4.74
N LYS A 74 -9.05 3.50 -5.97
CA LYS A 74 -9.85 2.88 -7.02
C LYS A 74 -9.53 1.42 -7.27
N TRP A 75 -8.27 1.03 -7.20
CA TRP A 75 -7.80 -0.29 -7.61
C TRP A 75 -7.06 -1.01 -6.50
N LYS A 76 -7.14 -2.34 -6.49
CA LYS A 76 -6.38 -3.20 -5.59
C LYS A 76 -5.88 -4.43 -6.31
N LEU A 77 -4.58 -4.73 -6.15
CA LEU A 77 -3.96 -5.98 -6.58
C LEU A 77 -3.52 -6.75 -5.34
N ILE A 78 -3.82 -8.04 -5.30
CA ILE A 78 -3.36 -8.99 -4.28
C ILE A 78 -2.56 -10.07 -4.97
N HIS A 79 -1.39 -10.40 -4.42
CA HIS A 79 -0.58 -11.54 -4.83
C HIS A 79 -0.38 -12.47 -3.63
N ASN A 80 -0.90 -13.67 -3.73
CA ASN A 80 -0.70 -14.73 -2.77
C ASN A 80 0.45 -15.62 -3.25
N GLU A 81 1.63 -15.44 -2.66
CA GLU A 81 2.85 -16.17 -3.04
C GLU A 81 2.84 -17.66 -2.65
N TYR A 82 1.91 -18.11 -1.76
CA TYR A 82 1.83 -19.51 -1.35
C TYR A 82 1.36 -20.43 -2.46
N ASN A 83 0.42 -19.96 -3.26
CA ASN A 83 -0.21 -20.70 -4.34
C ASN A 83 -0.05 -20.01 -5.68
N ASP A 84 0.74 -18.92 -5.72
CA ASP A 84 0.99 -18.10 -6.90
C ASP A 84 -0.31 -17.65 -7.59
N THR A 85 -1.26 -17.17 -6.79
CA THR A 85 -2.52 -16.63 -7.30
C THR A 85 -2.56 -15.11 -7.17
N MET A 86 -3.19 -14.47 -8.14
CA MET A 86 -3.40 -13.03 -8.15
C MET A 86 -4.87 -12.67 -8.24
N GLU A 87 -5.21 -11.55 -7.65
CA GLU A 87 -6.55 -10.96 -7.70
C GLU A 87 -6.43 -9.47 -7.97
N PHE A 88 -7.32 -8.94 -8.83
CA PHE A 88 -7.36 -7.52 -9.17
C PHE A 88 -8.80 -7.01 -9.12
N TYR A 89 -9.02 -5.88 -8.43
CA TYR A 89 -10.36 -5.37 -8.13
C TYR A 89 -10.50 -3.89 -8.44
N ASP A 90 -11.67 -3.51 -8.97
CA ASP A 90 -12.12 -2.12 -9.12
C ASP A 90 -12.93 -1.71 -7.87
N LEU A 91 -12.28 -1.14 -6.87
CA LEU A 91 -12.90 -0.77 -5.59
C LEU A 91 -13.96 0.35 -5.71
N GLU A 92 -13.95 1.10 -6.81
CA GLU A 92 -14.95 2.14 -7.06
C GLU A 92 -16.30 1.54 -7.46
N ASN A 93 -16.30 0.49 -8.28
CA ASN A 93 -17.50 -0.18 -8.76
C ASN A 93 -17.81 -1.48 -8.03
N ASP A 94 -16.83 -2.05 -7.36
CA ASP A 94 -16.90 -3.32 -6.62
C ASP A 94 -16.18 -3.20 -5.25
N PRO A 95 -16.73 -2.42 -4.31
CA PRO A 95 -16.12 -2.21 -3.00
C PRO A 95 -16.08 -3.46 -2.12
N ASN A 96 -16.84 -4.50 -2.47
CA ASN A 96 -16.86 -5.77 -1.76
C ASN A 96 -15.86 -6.81 -2.32
N GLU A 97 -15.13 -6.46 -3.39
CA GLU A 97 -14.12 -7.35 -3.99
C GLU A 97 -14.74 -8.71 -4.45
N GLU A 98 -15.93 -8.67 -5.06
CA GLU A 98 -16.65 -9.87 -5.50
C GLU A 98 -16.27 -10.32 -6.92
N ASN A 99 -15.73 -9.41 -7.75
CA ASN A 99 -15.41 -9.64 -9.15
C ASN A 99 -13.91 -9.51 -9.42
N ASN A 100 -13.20 -10.64 -9.44
CA ASN A 100 -11.79 -10.65 -9.78
C ASN A 100 -11.58 -10.34 -11.27
N LEU A 101 -10.83 -9.27 -11.56
CA LEU A 101 -10.54 -8.77 -12.90
C LEU A 101 -9.17 -9.23 -13.42
N ILE A 102 -8.42 -10.05 -12.68
CA ILE A 102 -7.09 -10.51 -13.10
C ILE A 102 -7.16 -11.17 -14.49
N GLY A 103 -6.18 -10.87 -15.33
CA GLY A 103 -6.10 -11.43 -16.69
C GLY A 103 -7.06 -10.76 -17.71
N LYS A 104 -7.77 -9.70 -17.33
CA LYS A 104 -8.55 -8.87 -18.28
C LYS A 104 -7.67 -7.96 -19.14
N ASN A 105 -6.35 -7.97 -18.90
CA ASN A 105 -5.35 -7.15 -19.60
C ASN A 105 -5.59 -5.64 -19.48
N LEU A 106 -6.12 -5.20 -18.35
CA LEU A 106 -6.26 -3.79 -18.04
C LEU A 106 -4.89 -3.12 -17.92
N GLU A 107 -4.78 -1.88 -18.34
CA GLU A 107 -3.54 -1.11 -18.22
C GLU A 107 -3.15 -0.91 -16.74
N GLU A 108 -4.15 -0.67 -15.90
CA GLU A 108 -4.00 -0.55 -14.45
C GLU A 108 -3.47 -1.83 -13.80
N GLU A 109 -3.92 -3.00 -14.24
CA GLU A 109 -3.43 -4.30 -13.76
C GLU A 109 -1.91 -4.40 -13.94
N LYS A 110 -1.41 -4.05 -15.13
CA LYS A 110 0.04 -4.07 -15.43
C LYS A 110 0.81 -3.07 -14.57
N LYS A 111 0.29 -1.84 -14.45
CA LYS A 111 0.89 -0.79 -13.64
C LYS A 111 1.02 -1.22 -12.17
N PHE A 112 -0.04 -1.82 -11.60
CA PHE A 112 -0.05 -2.27 -10.22
C PHE A 112 0.90 -3.43 -9.99
N LEU A 113 1.01 -4.35 -10.94
CA LEU A 113 1.96 -5.46 -10.88
C LEU A 113 3.40 -4.93 -10.90
N ASP A 114 3.72 -4.00 -11.80
CA ASP A 114 5.06 -3.41 -11.90
C ASP A 114 5.44 -2.67 -10.59
N GLU A 115 4.52 -1.92 -9.98
CA GLU A 115 4.75 -1.23 -8.71
C GLU A 115 4.91 -2.21 -7.55
N LEU A 116 4.12 -3.28 -7.49
CA LEU A 116 4.26 -4.32 -6.47
C LEU A 116 5.62 -5.01 -6.58
N LEU A 117 6.08 -5.33 -7.78
CA LEU A 117 7.38 -5.95 -8.02
C LEU A 117 8.54 -5.03 -7.63
N LYS A 118 8.46 -3.73 -7.89
CA LYS A 118 9.46 -2.76 -7.42
C LYS A 118 9.54 -2.74 -5.89
N TYR A 119 8.39 -2.72 -5.22
CA TYR A 119 8.33 -2.74 -3.76
C TYR A 119 8.93 -3.99 -3.14
N THR A 120 8.74 -5.16 -3.77
CA THR A 120 9.21 -6.45 -3.24
C THR A 120 10.68 -6.74 -3.51
N ASN A 121 11.32 -6.03 -4.45
CA ASN A 121 12.73 -6.22 -4.83
C ASN A 121 13.68 -5.22 -4.16
N ASN A 122 13.17 -4.30 -3.36
CA ASN A 122 13.93 -3.37 -2.52
C ASN A 122 14.10 -3.94 -1.11
#